data_3c2f2aa60492ba03443f17847ff9850d
#
_entry.id   3c2f2aa60492ba03443f17847ff9850d
#
_cell.length_a   1.000
_cell.length_b   1.000
_cell.length_c   1.000
_cell.angle_alpha   90.00
_cell.angle_beta   90.00
_cell.angle_gamma   90.00
#
_symmetry.space_group_name_H-M   'P 1'
#
loop_
_entity.id
_entity.type
_entity.pdbx_description
1 polymer ?
#
loop_
_entity_poly.entity_id
_entity_poly.type
_entity_poly.pdbx_seq_one_letter_code
_entity_poly.pdbx_strand_id
1 'polypeptide(L)'
;MSFSSDVKQELAQVPVLSDCCAQARAYGMLLFGRMFSVSEISFVTENENIAKLYCDVIKELFDITPSVSSGVSKYTVSVADEADRKRILEFFGHSESDISLRINRANLPEDSCFGAFLRGVFIACGTISSPEKNYHLEFSVSYKKLCNDLIQLLDEVGFAPKYVRRKSSHIVYFKVSEKIEEFLTLVGAMNSTLELMGIKMHKDMVNHVNRRVNFENANLSRTVDAAIVQVEAIEKIERTVGLESLPAPLAEMAKLRRDNPEVSLSELADMTDPPLTRSGVNHRLKRLVEIAGGIGG
;
A
#
# COMPACT_ATOMS: atom_id res chain seq x y z
N MET A 1 -15.19 -7.37 -10.56
CA MET A 1 -15.31 -7.56 -9.10
C MET A 1 -14.27 -6.70 -8.41
N SER A 2 -14.32 -6.47 -7.12
CA SER A 2 -13.28 -5.69 -6.41
C SER A 2 -12.16 -6.62 -5.94
N PHE A 3 -10.92 -6.14 -5.86
CA PHE A 3 -9.80 -6.92 -5.33
C PHE A 3 -10.12 -7.58 -3.98
N SER A 4 -10.87 -6.88 -3.09
CA SER A 4 -11.34 -7.46 -1.81
C SER A 4 -12.29 -8.64 -2.00
N SER A 5 -13.14 -8.61 -3.03
CA SER A 5 -14.03 -9.73 -3.35
C SER A 5 -13.24 -10.92 -3.90
N ASP A 6 -12.24 -10.64 -4.74
CA ASP A 6 -11.41 -11.67 -5.36
C ASP A 6 -10.56 -12.38 -4.30
N VAL A 7 -9.97 -11.64 -3.35
CA VAL A 7 -9.27 -12.20 -2.18
C VAL A 7 -10.20 -13.11 -1.35
N LYS A 8 -11.41 -12.66 -1.04
CA LYS A 8 -12.36 -13.48 -0.26
C LYS A 8 -12.77 -14.74 -1.01
N GLN A 9 -12.92 -14.66 -2.32
CA GLN A 9 -13.27 -15.78 -3.15
C GLN A 9 -12.13 -16.81 -3.24
N GLU A 10 -10.88 -16.35 -3.33
CA GLU A 10 -9.69 -17.20 -3.21
C GLU A 10 -9.65 -17.90 -1.85
N LEU A 11 -9.83 -17.15 -0.76
CA LEU A 11 -9.79 -17.69 0.60
C LEU A 11 -10.91 -18.71 0.87
N ALA A 12 -12.05 -18.58 0.21
CA ALA A 12 -13.14 -19.55 0.30
C ALA A 12 -12.75 -20.92 -0.28
N GLN A 13 -11.83 -20.95 -1.23
CA GLN A 13 -11.37 -22.17 -1.93
C GLN A 13 -10.13 -22.80 -1.28
N VAL A 14 -9.49 -22.12 -0.32
CA VAL A 14 -8.31 -22.65 0.36
C VAL A 14 -8.68 -23.91 1.14
N PRO A 15 -8.06 -25.08 0.84
CA PRO A 15 -8.37 -26.32 1.52
C PRO A 15 -8.04 -26.22 3.01
N VAL A 16 -8.81 -26.93 3.80
CA VAL A 16 -8.57 -27.07 5.23
C VAL A 16 -7.79 -28.34 5.47
N LEU A 17 -6.64 -28.23 6.14
CA LEU A 17 -5.69 -29.35 6.25
C LEU A 17 -5.98 -30.28 7.45
N SER A 18 -6.74 -29.79 8.44
CA SER A 18 -7.06 -30.56 9.67
C SER A 18 -8.37 -30.09 10.27
N ASP A 19 -8.97 -30.91 11.11
CA ASP A 19 -10.24 -30.61 11.80
C ASP A 19 -10.09 -29.38 12.72
N CYS A 20 -8.97 -29.24 13.42
CA CYS A 20 -8.73 -28.06 14.28
C CYS A 20 -8.65 -26.76 13.44
N CYS A 21 -8.06 -26.80 12.25
CA CYS A 21 -8.06 -25.65 11.33
C CYS A 21 -9.46 -25.37 10.77
N ALA A 22 -10.28 -26.40 10.52
CA ALA A 22 -11.68 -26.22 10.12
C ALA A 22 -12.47 -25.50 11.20
N GLN A 23 -12.34 -25.95 12.45
CA GLN A 23 -12.97 -25.34 13.61
C GLN A 23 -12.50 -23.90 13.83
N ALA A 24 -11.19 -23.65 13.75
CA ALA A 24 -10.61 -22.33 13.90
C ALA A 24 -11.13 -21.35 12.81
N ARG A 25 -11.20 -21.76 11.53
CA ARG A 25 -11.79 -20.97 10.45
C ARG A 25 -13.25 -20.66 10.71
N ALA A 26 -14.03 -21.67 11.08
CA ALA A 26 -15.44 -21.52 11.42
C ALA A 26 -15.65 -20.55 12.59
N TYR A 27 -14.84 -20.70 13.63
CA TYR A 27 -14.87 -19.83 14.80
C TYR A 27 -14.61 -18.36 14.40
N GLY A 28 -13.60 -18.10 13.58
CA GLY A 28 -13.32 -16.76 13.07
C GLY A 28 -14.49 -16.17 12.27
N MET A 29 -15.10 -16.98 11.38
CA MET A 29 -16.25 -16.55 10.59
C MET A 29 -17.49 -16.24 11.44
N LEU A 30 -17.79 -17.08 12.42
CA LEU A 30 -18.97 -16.95 13.29
C LEU A 30 -18.79 -15.80 14.28
N LEU A 31 -17.68 -15.77 15.01
CA LEU A 31 -17.39 -14.77 16.05
C LEU A 31 -17.34 -13.34 15.51
N PHE A 32 -16.81 -13.15 14.28
CA PHE A 32 -16.68 -11.86 13.61
C PHE A 32 -17.77 -11.61 12.56
N GLY A 33 -18.80 -12.45 12.54
CA GLY A 33 -20.01 -12.22 11.78
C GLY A 33 -20.80 -10.99 12.28
N ARG A 34 -22.00 -10.81 11.75
CA ARG A 34 -22.86 -9.69 12.15
C ARG A 34 -23.29 -9.78 13.62
N MET A 35 -23.76 -10.94 14.04
CA MET A 35 -24.17 -11.25 15.41
C MET A 35 -23.72 -12.67 15.78
N PHE A 36 -23.24 -12.82 17.01
CA PHE A 36 -22.85 -14.10 17.58
C PHE A 36 -23.31 -14.15 19.04
N SER A 37 -24.56 -14.56 19.27
CA SER A 37 -25.20 -14.62 20.58
C SER A 37 -26.32 -15.65 20.57
N VAL A 38 -26.86 -15.99 21.78
CA VAL A 38 -28.02 -16.87 21.91
C VAL A 38 -29.26 -16.29 21.20
N SER A 39 -29.42 -14.97 21.20
CA SER A 39 -30.56 -14.33 20.54
C SER A 39 -30.44 -14.37 19.02
N GLU A 40 -29.22 -14.27 18.48
CA GLU A 40 -28.98 -14.23 17.02
C GLU A 40 -27.56 -14.71 16.69
N ILE A 41 -27.45 -15.65 15.75
CA ILE A 41 -26.22 -15.94 15.00
C ILE A 41 -26.52 -15.60 13.54
N SER A 42 -25.86 -14.57 13.02
CA SER A 42 -26.10 -14.13 11.65
C SER A 42 -24.85 -13.58 10.96
N PHE A 43 -24.86 -13.70 9.66
CA PHE A 43 -23.82 -13.22 8.77
C PHE A 43 -24.42 -12.48 7.56
N VAL A 44 -23.82 -11.39 7.11
CA VAL A 44 -24.28 -10.62 5.98
C VAL A 44 -23.14 -10.41 4.99
N THR A 45 -23.38 -10.73 3.73
CA THR A 45 -22.40 -10.57 2.65
C THR A 45 -23.08 -10.18 1.34
N GLU A 46 -22.34 -9.52 0.44
CA GLU A 46 -22.79 -9.25 -0.94
C GLU A 46 -22.37 -10.38 -1.90
N ASN A 47 -21.55 -11.34 -1.44
CA ASN A 47 -21.02 -12.43 -2.26
C ASN A 47 -21.74 -13.73 -1.93
N GLU A 48 -22.41 -14.29 -2.93
CA GLU A 48 -23.19 -15.54 -2.81
C GLU A 48 -22.31 -16.73 -2.41
N ASN A 49 -21.10 -16.85 -2.98
CA ASN A 49 -20.18 -17.93 -2.65
C ASN A 49 -19.73 -17.88 -1.17
N ILE A 50 -19.57 -16.68 -0.62
CA ILE A 50 -19.25 -16.50 0.79
C ILE A 50 -20.44 -16.84 1.69
N ALA A 51 -21.67 -16.48 1.27
CA ALA A 51 -22.88 -16.91 1.98
C ALA A 51 -23.01 -18.43 2.01
N LYS A 52 -22.75 -19.07 0.87
CA LYS A 52 -22.75 -20.54 0.75
C LYS A 52 -21.66 -21.16 1.64
N LEU A 53 -20.44 -20.66 1.60
CA LEU A 53 -19.35 -21.12 2.49
C LEU A 53 -19.75 -21.07 3.95
N TYR A 54 -20.41 -19.98 4.38
CA TYR A 54 -20.86 -19.84 5.77
C TYR A 54 -21.89 -20.90 6.13
N CYS A 55 -22.82 -21.25 5.23
CA CYS A 55 -23.77 -22.33 5.40
C CYS A 55 -23.08 -23.68 5.47
N ASP A 56 -22.16 -23.95 4.54
CA ASP A 56 -21.45 -25.23 4.46
C ASP A 56 -20.64 -25.48 5.74
N VAL A 57 -19.94 -24.47 6.25
CA VAL A 57 -19.18 -24.54 7.50
C VAL A 57 -20.06 -24.89 8.70
N ILE A 58 -21.25 -24.29 8.84
CA ILE A 58 -22.17 -24.61 9.92
C ILE A 58 -22.73 -26.01 9.77
N LYS A 59 -23.08 -26.40 8.54
CA LYS A 59 -23.61 -27.74 8.24
C LYS A 59 -22.58 -28.83 8.50
N GLU A 60 -21.35 -28.64 8.07
CA GLU A 60 -20.27 -29.62 8.26
C GLU A 60 -19.92 -29.85 9.74
N LEU A 61 -19.88 -28.79 10.55
CA LEU A 61 -19.47 -28.89 11.95
C LEU A 61 -20.61 -29.28 12.89
N PHE A 62 -21.85 -28.87 12.59
CA PHE A 62 -22.97 -28.98 13.55
C PHE A 62 -24.15 -29.79 13.03
N ASP A 63 -24.14 -30.18 11.74
CA ASP A 63 -25.29 -30.78 11.03
C ASP A 63 -26.56 -29.89 11.11
N ILE A 64 -26.34 -28.56 11.09
CA ILE A 64 -27.39 -27.54 11.10
C ILE A 64 -27.48 -26.91 9.73
N THR A 65 -28.69 -26.75 9.20
CA THR A 65 -28.93 -26.03 7.93
C THR A 65 -29.38 -24.61 8.21
N PRO A 66 -28.52 -23.59 8.04
CA PRO A 66 -28.90 -22.20 8.25
C PRO A 66 -29.96 -21.74 7.23
N SER A 67 -30.75 -20.77 7.61
CA SER A 67 -31.67 -20.07 6.70
C SER A 67 -30.91 -18.97 5.94
N VAL A 68 -31.19 -18.86 4.62
CA VAL A 68 -30.61 -17.82 3.76
C VAL A 68 -31.74 -16.95 3.23
N SER A 69 -31.66 -15.66 3.50
CA SER A 69 -32.51 -14.66 2.87
C SER A 69 -31.70 -13.80 1.90
N SER A 70 -32.21 -13.62 0.69
CA SER A 70 -31.60 -12.75 -0.33
C SER A 70 -32.36 -11.45 -0.45
N GLY A 71 -31.68 -10.30 -0.28
CA GLY A 71 -32.16 -8.97 -0.63
C GLY A 71 -31.66 -8.54 -2.00
N VAL A 72 -31.88 -7.28 -2.36
CA VAL A 72 -31.50 -6.74 -3.70
C VAL A 72 -29.99 -6.86 -3.98
N SER A 73 -29.14 -6.79 -2.96
CA SER A 73 -27.67 -6.84 -3.12
C SER A 73 -26.94 -7.54 -1.97
N LYS A 74 -27.66 -8.21 -1.08
CA LYS A 74 -27.07 -8.83 0.11
C LYS A 74 -27.73 -10.15 0.44
N TYR A 75 -26.92 -11.09 0.88
CA TYR A 75 -27.31 -12.36 1.46
C TYR A 75 -27.20 -12.27 2.97
N THR A 76 -28.25 -12.66 3.68
CA THR A 76 -28.23 -12.82 5.13
C THR A 76 -28.38 -14.28 5.46
N VAL A 77 -27.41 -14.83 6.15
CA VAL A 77 -27.41 -16.22 6.65
C VAL A 77 -27.66 -16.16 8.15
N SER A 78 -28.59 -16.98 8.67
CA SER A 78 -28.91 -17.01 10.08
C SER A 78 -29.27 -18.41 10.57
N VAL A 79 -28.98 -18.68 11.85
CA VAL A 79 -29.39 -19.90 12.55
C VAL A 79 -30.72 -19.62 13.27
N ALA A 80 -31.78 -20.25 12.79
CA ALA A 80 -33.15 -19.94 13.24
C ALA A 80 -33.46 -20.47 14.63
N ASP A 81 -33.05 -21.69 14.95
CA ASP A 81 -33.38 -22.38 16.20
C ASP A 81 -32.48 -21.93 17.36
N GLU A 82 -33.07 -21.70 18.53
CA GLU A 82 -32.35 -21.26 19.74
C GLU A 82 -31.47 -22.35 20.33
N ALA A 83 -31.90 -23.59 20.30
CA ALA A 83 -31.10 -24.70 20.80
C ALA A 83 -29.85 -24.91 19.95
N ASP A 84 -29.98 -24.76 18.62
CA ASP A 84 -28.85 -24.78 17.70
C ASP A 84 -27.86 -23.66 17.96
N ARG A 85 -28.34 -22.43 18.19
CA ARG A 85 -27.48 -21.29 18.55
C ARG A 85 -26.74 -21.54 19.88
N LYS A 86 -27.41 -22.04 20.90
CA LYS A 86 -26.77 -22.41 22.16
C LYS A 86 -25.70 -23.48 21.98
N ARG A 87 -26.00 -24.53 21.22
CA ARG A 87 -25.05 -25.59 20.89
C ARG A 87 -23.80 -25.07 20.19
N ILE A 88 -23.95 -24.16 19.22
CA ILE A 88 -22.81 -23.53 18.52
C ILE A 88 -21.97 -22.69 19.49
N LEU A 89 -22.60 -21.87 20.33
CA LEU A 89 -21.89 -21.04 21.31
C LEU A 89 -21.10 -21.88 22.30
N GLU A 90 -21.76 -22.89 22.93
CA GLU A 90 -21.14 -23.80 23.88
C GLU A 90 -19.96 -24.57 23.27
N PHE A 91 -20.08 -25.02 22.03
CA PHE A 91 -19.00 -25.70 21.31
C PHE A 91 -17.71 -24.86 21.23
N PHE A 92 -17.85 -23.55 21.03
CA PHE A 92 -16.72 -22.62 21.03
C PHE A 92 -16.38 -22.07 22.44
N GLY A 93 -17.00 -22.58 23.47
CA GLY A 93 -16.77 -22.19 24.87
C GLY A 93 -17.29 -20.79 25.21
N HIS A 94 -18.40 -20.40 24.59
CA HIS A 94 -19.17 -19.21 24.94
C HIS A 94 -20.45 -19.60 25.65
N SER A 95 -20.93 -18.70 26.50
CA SER A 95 -22.15 -18.93 27.29
C SER A 95 -23.10 -17.74 27.23
N GLU A 96 -24.36 -17.97 27.57
CA GLU A 96 -25.38 -16.91 27.67
C GLU A 96 -25.04 -15.89 28.79
N SER A 97 -24.24 -16.29 29.78
CA SER A 97 -23.76 -15.42 30.85
C SER A 97 -22.57 -14.52 30.47
N ASP A 98 -22.01 -14.69 29.28
CA ASP A 98 -20.87 -13.89 28.86
C ASP A 98 -21.26 -12.41 28.70
N ILE A 99 -20.70 -11.56 29.56
CA ILE A 99 -20.97 -10.11 29.56
C ILE A 99 -20.44 -9.46 28.27
N SER A 100 -19.50 -10.10 27.57
CA SER A 100 -18.89 -9.56 26.34
C SER A 100 -18.20 -10.64 25.51
N LEU A 101 -18.33 -10.56 24.22
CA LEU A 101 -17.60 -11.41 23.29
C LEU A 101 -16.08 -11.18 23.38
N ARG A 102 -15.35 -12.29 23.52
CA ARG A 102 -13.88 -12.37 23.55
C ARG A 102 -13.40 -13.51 22.66
N ILE A 103 -12.16 -13.47 22.21
CA ILE A 103 -11.56 -14.62 21.53
C ILE A 103 -11.22 -15.70 22.57
N ASN A 104 -11.88 -16.85 22.50
CA ASN A 104 -11.50 -18.01 23.30
C ASN A 104 -10.35 -18.75 22.61
N ARG A 105 -9.16 -18.64 23.19
CA ARG A 105 -7.93 -19.21 22.62
C ARG A 105 -7.88 -20.73 22.60
N ALA A 106 -8.70 -21.41 23.37
CA ALA A 106 -8.83 -22.87 23.31
C ALA A 106 -9.25 -23.38 21.92
N ASN A 107 -9.86 -22.50 21.10
CA ASN A 107 -10.21 -22.82 19.71
C ASN A 107 -9.03 -22.67 18.72
N LEU A 108 -7.83 -22.34 19.20
CA LEU A 108 -6.60 -22.14 18.42
C LEU A 108 -5.46 -22.98 19.03
N PRO A 109 -5.58 -24.33 19.05
CA PRO A 109 -4.63 -25.18 19.77
C PRO A 109 -3.25 -25.28 19.12
N GLU A 110 -3.15 -25.00 17.83
CA GLU A 110 -1.92 -25.11 17.05
C GLU A 110 -1.60 -23.80 16.30
N ASP A 111 -0.34 -23.59 15.94
CA ASP A 111 0.10 -22.43 15.17
C ASP A 111 -0.61 -22.34 13.82
N SER A 112 -0.88 -23.45 13.16
CA SER A 112 -1.64 -23.52 11.91
C SER A 112 -3.08 -23.00 12.05
N CYS A 113 -3.67 -23.12 13.23
CA CYS A 113 -5.01 -22.65 13.54
C CYS A 113 -5.11 -21.11 13.52
N PHE A 114 -4.02 -20.38 13.80
CA PHE A 114 -4.01 -18.91 13.73
C PHE A 114 -4.30 -18.41 12.31
N GLY A 115 -3.61 -18.98 11.30
CA GLY A 115 -3.85 -18.63 9.90
C GLY A 115 -5.27 -18.96 9.45
N ALA A 116 -5.78 -20.13 9.85
CA ALA A 116 -7.15 -20.54 9.56
C ALA A 116 -8.20 -19.65 10.24
N PHE A 117 -8.00 -19.28 11.51
CA PHE A 117 -8.85 -18.36 12.25
C PHE A 117 -8.87 -16.97 11.59
N LEU A 118 -7.69 -16.38 11.32
CA LEU A 118 -7.57 -15.07 10.69
C LEU A 118 -8.16 -15.06 9.27
N ARG A 119 -8.10 -16.17 8.53
CA ARG A 119 -8.82 -16.37 7.28
C ARG A 119 -10.33 -16.23 7.49
N GLY A 120 -10.89 -16.90 8.50
CA GLY A 120 -12.29 -16.77 8.88
C GLY A 120 -12.68 -15.34 9.25
N VAL A 121 -11.88 -14.68 10.07
CA VAL A 121 -12.05 -13.28 10.45
C VAL A 121 -12.05 -12.36 9.24
N PHE A 122 -11.09 -12.54 8.31
CA PHE A 122 -11.00 -11.70 7.10
C PHE A 122 -12.21 -11.91 6.18
N ILE A 123 -12.65 -13.14 5.99
CA ILE A 123 -13.87 -13.45 5.21
C ILE A 123 -15.07 -12.73 5.84
N ALA A 124 -15.19 -12.74 7.17
CA ALA A 124 -16.32 -12.18 7.89
C ALA A 124 -16.34 -10.64 7.87
N CYS A 125 -15.28 -10.00 8.29
CA CYS A 125 -15.26 -8.55 8.53
C CYS A 125 -14.05 -7.81 7.91
N GLY A 126 -13.18 -8.53 7.18
CA GLY A 126 -12.02 -7.93 6.51
C GLY A 126 -12.38 -7.27 5.18
N THR A 127 -11.62 -6.24 4.83
CA THR A 127 -11.63 -5.61 3.51
C THR A 127 -10.22 -5.20 3.12
N ILE A 128 -9.94 -5.18 1.83
CA ILE A 128 -8.66 -4.73 1.29
C ILE A 128 -8.90 -3.83 0.07
N SER A 129 -8.15 -2.74 -0.02
CA SER A 129 -8.19 -1.84 -1.17
C SER A 129 -7.47 -2.45 -2.36
N SER A 130 -7.84 -2.05 -3.59
CA SER A 130 -7.05 -2.39 -4.77
C SER A 130 -5.62 -1.87 -4.61
N PRO A 131 -4.59 -2.74 -4.79
CA PRO A 131 -3.20 -2.36 -4.67
C PRO A 131 -2.77 -1.32 -5.73
N GLU A 132 -3.54 -1.15 -6.82
CA GLU A 132 -3.32 -0.08 -7.78
C GLU A 132 -3.53 1.31 -7.18
N LYS A 133 -4.50 1.44 -6.25
CA LYS A 133 -4.84 2.73 -5.61
C LYS A 133 -3.98 2.99 -4.38
N ASN A 134 -4.07 2.12 -3.39
CA ASN A 134 -3.32 2.23 -2.14
C ASN A 134 -3.19 0.87 -1.44
N TYR A 135 -2.28 0.80 -0.48
CA TYR A 135 -2.12 -0.36 0.39
C TYR A 135 -2.90 -0.12 1.68
N HIS A 136 -4.05 -0.79 1.81
CA HIS A 136 -4.89 -0.68 3.00
C HIS A 136 -5.72 -1.97 3.18
N LEU A 137 -5.49 -2.65 4.29
CA LEU A 137 -6.28 -3.79 4.74
C LEU A 137 -6.88 -3.44 6.09
N GLU A 138 -8.18 -3.64 6.27
CA GLU A 138 -8.88 -3.33 7.52
C GLU A 138 -9.87 -4.42 7.93
N PHE A 139 -10.09 -4.53 9.24
CA PHE A 139 -11.14 -5.33 9.86
C PHE A 139 -12.11 -4.39 10.57
N SER A 140 -13.41 -4.52 10.27
CA SER A 140 -14.47 -3.74 10.89
C SER A 140 -15.15 -4.56 11.97
N VAL A 141 -14.84 -4.30 13.25
CA VAL A 141 -15.30 -5.07 14.40
C VAL A 141 -16.35 -4.28 15.19
N SER A 142 -17.47 -4.90 15.52
CA SER A 142 -18.57 -4.25 16.25
C SER A 142 -18.29 -4.07 17.75
N TYR A 143 -17.56 -5.00 18.35
CA TYR A 143 -17.37 -5.06 19.81
C TYR A 143 -15.95 -4.66 20.22
N LYS A 144 -15.83 -3.68 21.14
CA LYS A 144 -14.53 -3.13 21.57
C LYS A 144 -13.58 -4.18 22.18
N LYS A 145 -14.11 -5.08 23.02
CA LYS A 145 -13.29 -6.11 23.68
C LYS A 145 -12.77 -7.12 22.65
N LEU A 146 -13.62 -7.57 21.74
CA LEU A 146 -13.26 -8.46 20.64
C LEU A 146 -12.21 -7.81 19.70
N CYS A 147 -12.36 -6.52 19.43
CA CYS A 147 -11.38 -5.74 18.69
C CYS A 147 -10.00 -5.72 19.38
N ASN A 148 -9.97 -5.53 20.70
CA ASN A 148 -8.73 -5.54 21.47
C ASN A 148 -8.05 -6.92 21.44
N ASP A 149 -8.83 -8.00 21.52
CA ASP A 149 -8.30 -9.36 21.41
C ASP A 149 -7.71 -9.64 20.03
N LEU A 150 -8.36 -9.14 18.97
CA LEU A 150 -7.83 -9.26 17.61
C LEU A 150 -6.52 -8.47 17.44
N ILE A 151 -6.43 -7.26 17.99
CA ILE A 151 -5.19 -6.48 17.99
C ILE A 151 -4.08 -7.25 18.68
N GLN A 152 -4.34 -7.77 19.89
CA GLN A 152 -3.36 -8.54 20.64
C GLN A 152 -2.91 -9.79 19.86
N LEU A 153 -3.84 -10.52 19.25
CA LEU A 153 -3.54 -11.70 18.44
C LEU A 153 -2.64 -11.35 17.24
N LEU A 154 -2.93 -10.26 16.55
CA LEU A 154 -2.15 -9.79 15.40
C LEU A 154 -0.76 -9.27 15.83
N ASP A 155 -0.65 -8.63 17.01
CA ASP A 155 0.64 -8.19 17.56
C ASP A 155 1.54 -9.37 17.91
N GLU A 156 0.98 -10.44 18.48
CA GLU A 156 1.71 -11.67 18.81
C GLU A 156 2.33 -12.35 17.59
N VAL A 157 1.67 -12.26 16.43
CA VAL A 157 2.22 -12.77 15.17
C VAL A 157 2.99 -11.68 14.37
N GLY A 158 3.30 -10.53 14.99
CA GLY A 158 4.22 -9.52 14.48
C GLY A 158 3.64 -8.54 13.45
N PHE A 159 2.30 -8.40 13.34
CA PHE A 159 1.69 -7.49 12.38
C PHE A 159 1.64 -6.02 12.83
N ALA A 160 1.69 -5.72 14.12
CA ALA A 160 1.62 -4.38 14.69
C ALA A 160 0.50 -3.52 14.05
N PRO A 161 -0.77 -3.93 14.17
CA PRO A 161 -1.89 -3.25 13.52
C PRO A 161 -2.14 -1.88 14.13
N LYS A 162 -2.73 -0.97 13.34
CA LYS A 162 -3.23 0.31 13.83
C LYS A 162 -4.72 0.21 14.12
N TYR A 163 -5.17 1.07 15.03
CA TYR A 163 -6.57 1.13 15.48
C TYR A 163 -7.15 2.52 15.29
N VAL A 164 -8.42 2.57 14.86
CA VAL A 164 -9.23 3.79 14.85
C VAL A 164 -10.70 3.44 15.10
N ARG A 165 -11.42 4.30 15.81
CA ARG A 165 -12.88 4.20 15.94
C ARG A 165 -13.54 4.98 14.81
N ARG A 166 -14.45 4.36 14.08
CA ARG A 166 -15.23 4.97 13.01
C ARG A 166 -16.72 4.76 13.27
N LYS A 167 -17.43 5.81 13.68
CA LYS A 167 -18.84 5.74 14.10
C LYS A 167 -19.04 4.69 15.21
N SER A 168 -19.82 3.65 14.95
CA SER A 168 -20.09 2.54 15.87
C SER A 168 -19.11 1.38 15.76
N SER A 169 -18.22 1.37 14.77
CA SER A 169 -17.29 0.27 14.50
C SER A 169 -15.88 0.57 15.00
N HIS A 170 -15.18 -0.48 15.38
CA HIS A 170 -13.77 -0.49 15.74
C HIS A 170 -12.97 -1.04 14.55
N ILE A 171 -12.09 -0.23 13.98
CA ILE A 171 -11.31 -0.58 12.80
C ILE A 171 -9.88 -0.91 13.19
N VAL A 172 -9.44 -2.11 12.86
CA VAL A 172 -8.05 -2.58 12.95
C VAL A 172 -7.48 -2.63 11.54
N TYR A 173 -6.32 -2.01 11.28
CA TYR A 173 -5.85 -1.88 9.91
C TYR A 173 -4.33 -1.88 9.74
N PHE A 174 -3.89 -2.24 8.53
CA PHE A 174 -2.50 -2.13 8.04
C PHE A 174 -2.44 -1.21 6.82
N LYS A 175 -1.31 -0.50 6.65
CA LYS A 175 -1.02 0.32 5.46
C LYS A 175 0.35 0.04 4.85
N VAL A 176 1.14 -0.80 5.49
CA VAL A 176 2.45 -1.22 5.03
C VAL A 176 2.25 -2.41 4.09
N SER A 177 2.70 -2.30 2.83
CA SER A 177 2.50 -3.33 1.82
C SER A 177 3.06 -4.69 2.24
N GLU A 178 4.25 -4.70 2.84
CA GLU A 178 4.92 -5.91 3.33
C GLU A 178 4.07 -6.66 4.37
N LYS A 179 3.41 -5.92 5.28
CA LYS A 179 2.52 -6.52 6.29
C LYS A 179 1.23 -7.06 5.68
N ILE A 180 0.76 -6.45 4.60
CA ILE A 180 -0.40 -6.95 3.85
C ILE A 180 -0.02 -8.23 3.09
N GLU A 181 1.16 -8.26 2.45
CA GLU A 181 1.72 -9.42 1.77
C GLU A 181 1.88 -10.60 2.75
N GLU A 182 2.50 -10.36 3.91
CA GLU A 182 2.67 -11.34 4.98
C GLU A 182 1.30 -11.88 5.47
N PHE A 183 0.33 -10.98 5.68
CA PHE A 183 -1.02 -11.37 6.11
C PHE A 183 -1.72 -12.24 5.06
N LEU A 184 -1.74 -11.81 3.79
CA LEU A 184 -2.38 -12.57 2.72
C LEU A 184 -1.73 -13.96 2.56
N THR A 185 -0.41 -14.05 2.70
CA THR A 185 0.32 -15.32 2.70
C THR A 185 -0.09 -16.21 3.87
N LEU A 186 -0.15 -15.64 5.09
CA LEU A 186 -0.54 -16.37 6.31
C LEU A 186 -1.94 -16.96 6.21
N VAL A 187 -2.90 -16.21 5.66
CA VAL A 187 -4.28 -16.69 5.50
C VAL A 187 -4.48 -17.58 4.27
N GLY A 188 -3.48 -17.68 3.38
CA GLY A 188 -3.46 -18.58 2.22
C GLY A 188 -3.96 -17.95 0.92
N ALA A 189 -4.04 -16.62 0.80
CA ALA A 189 -4.40 -15.92 -0.44
C ALA A 189 -3.16 -15.73 -1.34
N MET A 190 -2.58 -16.81 -1.84
CA MET A 190 -1.31 -16.80 -2.57
C MET A 190 -1.37 -16.07 -3.90
N ASN A 191 -2.45 -16.24 -4.68
CA ASN A 191 -2.62 -15.56 -5.97
C ASN A 191 -2.75 -14.05 -5.77
N SER A 192 -3.56 -13.64 -4.80
CA SER A 192 -3.74 -12.22 -4.44
C SER A 192 -2.45 -11.60 -3.90
N THR A 193 -1.62 -12.37 -3.18
CA THR A 193 -0.29 -11.94 -2.74
C THR A 193 0.63 -11.68 -3.93
N LEU A 194 0.68 -12.61 -4.89
CA LEU A 194 1.49 -12.47 -6.10
C LEU A 194 1.04 -11.28 -6.97
N GLU A 195 -0.27 -11.07 -7.10
CA GLU A 195 -0.83 -9.92 -7.81
C GLU A 195 -0.40 -8.59 -7.14
N LEU A 196 -0.51 -8.51 -5.80
CA LEU A 196 -0.09 -7.33 -5.04
C LEU A 196 1.40 -7.05 -5.23
N MET A 197 2.26 -8.09 -5.12
CA MET A 197 3.70 -7.99 -5.35
C MET A 197 4.03 -7.51 -6.78
N GLY A 198 3.34 -8.04 -7.79
CA GLY A 198 3.51 -7.64 -9.18
C GLY A 198 3.19 -6.15 -9.42
N ILE A 199 2.06 -5.68 -8.86
CA ILE A 199 1.65 -4.27 -8.94
C ILE A 199 2.66 -3.38 -8.21
N LYS A 200 3.17 -3.79 -7.04
CA LYS A 200 4.18 -3.06 -6.28
C LYS A 200 5.48 -2.91 -7.09
N MET A 201 6.00 -4.00 -7.64
CA MET A 201 7.21 -3.98 -8.49
C MET A 201 7.05 -3.02 -9.68
N HIS A 202 5.90 -3.06 -10.36
CA HIS A 202 5.61 -2.16 -11.47
C HIS A 202 5.60 -0.68 -11.04
N LYS A 203 4.94 -0.36 -9.91
CA LYS A 203 4.93 1.00 -9.35
C LYS A 203 6.34 1.49 -9.01
N ASP A 204 7.15 0.67 -8.39
CA ASP A 204 8.52 1.01 -8.00
C ASP A 204 9.39 1.27 -9.24
N MET A 205 9.25 0.45 -10.28
CA MET A 205 9.94 0.65 -11.57
C MET A 205 9.54 1.98 -12.21
N VAL A 206 8.24 2.27 -12.32
CA VAL A 206 7.75 3.53 -12.89
C VAL A 206 8.23 4.74 -12.09
N ASN A 207 8.18 4.65 -10.76
CA ASN A 207 8.67 5.71 -9.88
C ASN A 207 10.17 5.96 -10.04
N HIS A 208 10.96 4.90 -10.19
CA HIS A 208 12.40 5.01 -10.42
C HIS A 208 12.70 5.70 -11.75
N VAL A 209 12.02 5.29 -12.84
CA VAL A 209 12.17 5.92 -14.17
C VAL A 209 11.77 7.40 -14.10
N ASN A 210 10.62 7.71 -13.51
CA ASN A 210 10.16 9.10 -13.39
C ASN A 210 11.14 9.97 -12.59
N ARG A 211 11.69 9.46 -11.49
CA ARG A 211 12.73 10.20 -10.73
C ARG A 211 13.95 10.47 -11.56
N ARG A 212 14.40 9.50 -12.35
CA ARG A 212 15.56 9.65 -13.23
C ARG A 212 15.30 10.70 -14.32
N VAL A 213 14.17 10.60 -15.02
CA VAL A 213 13.76 11.56 -16.06
C VAL A 213 13.65 12.98 -15.49
N ASN A 214 13.00 13.13 -14.33
CA ASN A 214 12.87 14.43 -13.67
C ASN A 214 14.24 15.01 -13.27
N PHE A 215 15.16 14.18 -12.80
CA PHE A 215 16.53 14.60 -12.48
C PHE A 215 17.30 15.04 -13.74
N GLU A 216 17.23 14.28 -14.83
CA GLU A 216 17.86 14.61 -16.11
C GLU A 216 17.28 15.92 -16.69
N ASN A 217 15.96 16.07 -16.70
CA ASN A 217 15.29 17.29 -17.17
C ASN A 217 15.68 18.53 -16.33
N ALA A 218 15.71 18.39 -14.99
CA ALA A 218 16.11 19.50 -14.12
C ALA A 218 17.58 19.91 -14.33
N ASN A 219 18.46 18.97 -14.61
CA ASN A 219 19.86 19.26 -14.93
C ASN A 219 20.00 19.93 -16.31
N LEU A 220 19.26 19.45 -17.30
CA LEU A 220 19.23 20.04 -18.62
C LEU A 220 18.73 21.50 -18.58
N SER A 221 17.59 21.74 -17.91
CA SER A 221 17.03 23.09 -17.76
C SER A 221 18.03 24.04 -17.12
N ARG A 222 18.67 23.66 -16.00
CA ARG A 222 19.69 24.48 -15.34
C ARG A 222 20.89 24.80 -16.27
N THR A 223 21.28 23.85 -17.12
CA THR A 223 22.38 24.04 -18.07
C THR A 223 21.99 25.03 -19.15
N VAL A 224 20.78 24.91 -19.70
CA VAL A 224 20.25 25.82 -20.72
C VAL A 224 20.07 27.22 -20.14
N ASP A 225 19.42 27.35 -18.97
CA ASP A 225 19.21 28.67 -18.34
C ASP A 225 20.54 29.39 -18.04
N ALA A 226 21.55 28.66 -17.58
CA ALA A 226 22.87 29.19 -17.33
C ALA A 226 23.56 29.61 -18.66
N ALA A 227 23.39 28.84 -19.71
CA ALA A 227 23.95 29.17 -21.03
C ALA A 227 23.33 30.46 -21.62
N ILE A 228 22.00 30.59 -21.50
CA ILE A 228 21.30 31.81 -21.97
C ILE A 228 21.85 33.06 -21.24
N VAL A 229 21.91 33.03 -19.90
CA VAL A 229 22.48 34.15 -19.13
C VAL A 229 23.92 34.47 -19.52
N GLN A 230 24.72 33.44 -19.79
CA GLN A 230 26.11 33.61 -20.22
C GLN A 230 26.22 34.26 -21.61
N VAL A 231 25.41 33.79 -22.57
CA VAL A 231 25.39 34.33 -23.93
C VAL A 231 24.90 35.77 -23.94
N GLU A 232 23.80 36.07 -23.26
CA GLU A 232 23.29 37.44 -23.12
C GLU A 232 24.33 38.41 -22.52
N ALA A 233 25.05 37.95 -21.49
CA ALA A 233 26.13 38.71 -20.86
C ALA A 233 27.28 38.98 -21.87
N ILE A 234 27.69 38.00 -22.64
CA ILE A 234 28.73 38.09 -23.64
C ILE A 234 28.31 39.07 -24.75
N GLU A 235 27.08 38.94 -25.27
CA GLU A 235 26.57 39.88 -26.30
C GLU A 235 26.47 41.33 -25.78
N LYS A 236 26.11 41.51 -24.50
CA LYS A 236 26.11 42.83 -23.88
C LYS A 236 27.53 43.44 -23.85
N ILE A 237 28.55 42.67 -23.45
CA ILE A 237 29.94 43.10 -23.46
C ILE A 237 30.39 43.46 -24.86
N GLU A 238 30.09 42.60 -25.83
CA GLU A 238 30.48 42.81 -27.24
C GLU A 238 29.91 44.11 -27.82
N ARG A 239 28.61 44.37 -27.55
CA ARG A 239 27.93 45.61 -28.05
C ARG A 239 28.37 46.89 -27.37
N THR A 240 28.89 46.82 -26.14
CA THR A 240 29.20 48.04 -25.37
C THR A 240 30.70 48.40 -25.36
N VAL A 241 31.54 47.46 -24.98
CA VAL A 241 32.98 47.69 -24.79
C VAL A 241 33.88 46.88 -25.77
N GLY A 242 33.27 45.92 -26.48
CA GLY A 242 34.01 45.00 -27.36
C GLY A 242 34.68 43.85 -26.60
N LEU A 243 34.78 42.67 -27.22
CA LEU A 243 35.43 41.51 -26.59
C LEU A 243 36.95 41.68 -26.47
N GLU A 244 37.54 42.56 -27.30
CA GLU A 244 38.96 42.88 -27.26
C GLU A 244 39.38 43.68 -26.02
N SER A 245 38.44 44.29 -25.31
CA SER A 245 38.71 44.99 -24.04
C SER A 245 38.91 44.01 -22.85
N LEU A 246 38.57 42.76 -23.04
CA LEU A 246 38.71 41.73 -22.03
C LEU A 246 40.15 41.15 -22.00
N PRO A 247 40.62 40.65 -20.85
CA PRO A 247 41.81 39.80 -20.78
C PRO A 247 41.71 38.62 -21.74
N ALA A 248 42.82 38.29 -22.46
CA ALA A 248 42.83 37.26 -23.50
C ALA A 248 42.12 35.92 -23.11
N PRO A 249 42.29 35.35 -21.87
CA PRO A 249 41.61 34.13 -21.48
C PRO A 249 40.08 34.29 -21.35
N LEU A 250 39.58 35.48 -21.06
CA LEU A 250 38.13 35.75 -20.98
C LEU A 250 37.54 36.02 -22.37
N ALA A 251 38.27 36.73 -23.24
CA ALA A 251 37.86 36.97 -24.62
C ALA A 251 37.74 35.67 -25.42
N GLU A 252 38.68 34.74 -25.25
CA GLU A 252 38.64 33.42 -25.85
C GLU A 252 37.43 32.62 -25.36
N MET A 253 37.20 32.58 -24.06
CA MET A 253 36.05 31.88 -23.48
C MET A 253 34.71 32.48 -23.91
N ALA A 254 34.63 33.80 -24.03
CA ALA A 254 33.45 34.51 -24.52
C ALA A 254 33.12 34.08 -25.97
N LYS A 255 34.12 34.09 -26.89
CA LYS A 255 33.94 33.63 -28.27
C LYS A 255 33.51 32.19 -28.33
N LEU A 256 34.20 31.31 -27.59
CA LEU A 256 33.88 29.87 -27.53
C LEU A 256 32.45 29.60 -27.08
N ARG A 257 31.97 30.28 -26.03
CA ARG A 257 30.60 30.12 -25.51
C ARG A 257 29.54 30.69 -26.47
N ARG A 258 29.78 31.85 -27.06
CA ARG A 258 28.89 32.46 -28.04
C ARG A 258 28.70 31.57 -29.27
N ASP A 259 29.80 31.00 -29.77
CA ASP A 259 29.79 30.19 -30.99
C ASP A 259 29.24 28.76 -30.71
N ASN A 260 29.18 28.35 -29.44
CA ASN A 260 28.71 27.04 -28.98
C ASN A 260 27.74 27.16 -27.78
N PRO A 261 26.55 27.77 -27.98
CA PRO A 261 25.62 28.06 -26.86
C PRO A 261 25.02 26.82 -26.20
N GLU A 262 24.89 25.71 -26.91
CA GLU A 262 24.24 24.48 -26.41
C GLU A 262 25.22 23.50 -25.75
N VAL A 263 26.52 23.73 -25.88
CA VAL A 263 27.57 22.81 -25.42
C VAL A 263 27.71 22.89 -23.89
N SER A 264 27.89 21.75 -23.24
CA SER A 264 28.09 21.67 -21.79
C SER A 264 29.41 22.29 -21.35
N LEU A 265 29.52 22.65 -20.05
CA LEU A 265 30.80 23.19 -19.51
C LEU A 265 31.98 22.22 -19.63
N SER A 266 31.73 20.92 -19.63
CA SER A 266 32.79 19.91 -19.81
C SER A 266 33.28 19.87 -21.24
N GLU A 267 32.37 19.86 -22.21
CA GLU A 267 32.73 19.91 -23.63
C GLU A 267 33.41 21.22 -23.98
N LEU A 268 32.96 22.38 -23.45
CA LEU A 268 33.68 23.65 -23.60
C LEU A 268 35.11 23.61 -23.03
N ALA A 269 35.31 22.87 -21.94
CA ALA A 269 36.62 22.72 -21.32
C ALA A 269 37.58 21.95 -22.23
N ASP A 270 37.08 20.93 -22.92
CA ASP A 270 37.85 20.13 -23.88
C ASP A 270 38.16 20.89 -25.15
N MET A 271 37.37 21.94 -25.51
CA MET A 271 37.58 22.79 -26.68
C MET A 271 38.61 23.90 -26.48
N THR A 272 39.12 24.10 -25.27
CA THR A 272 40.20 25.09 -25.00
C THR A 272 41.59 24.52 -25.23
N ASP A 273 42.53 25.34 -25.62
CA ASP A 273 43.97 24.99 -25.79
C ASP A 273 44.86 25.84 -24.86
N PRO A 274 45.51 25.29 -23.83
CA PRO A 274 45.37 23.90 -23.35
C PRO A 274 43.99 23.63 -22.71
N PRO A 275 43.55 22.36 -22.68
CA PRO A 275 42.26 21.99 -22.11
C PRO A 275 42.12 22.43 -20.63
N LEU A 276 40.97 23.03 -20.33
CA LEU A 276 40.64 23.50 -18.97
C LEU A 276 39.88 22.45 -18.20
N THR A 277 39.77 22.67 -16.90
CA THR A 277 38.80 21.92 -16.09
C THR A 277 37.41 22.56 -16.21
N ARG A 278 36.34 21.76 -16.03
CA ARG A 278 34.94 22.26 -15.96
C ARG A 278 34.82 23.43 -14.98
N SER A 279 35.54 23.37 -13.84
CA SER A 279 35.54 24.42 -12.82
C SER A 279 36.19 25.71 -13.35
N GLY A 280 37.29 25.60 -14.11
CA GLY A 280 37.98 26.72 -14.75
C GLY A 280 37.08 27.43 -15.79
N VAL A 281 36.39 26.68 -16.63
CA VAL A 281 35.39 27.23 -17.55
C VAL A 281 34.28 27.95 -16.82
N ASN A 282 33.70 27.31 -15.81
CA ASN A 282 32.62 27.92 -15.01
C ASN A 282 33.05 29.22 -14.33
N HIS A 283 34.28 29.27 -13.80
CA HIS A 283 34.82 30.48 -13.18
C HIS A 283 34.98 31.64 -14.21
N ARG A 284 35.50 31.34 -15.42
CA ARG A 284 35.64 32.33 -16.50
C ARG A 284 34.28 32.86 -16.97
N LEU A 285 33.30 31.97 -17.15
CA LEU A 285 31.95 32.38 -17.58
C LEU A 285 31.21 33.17 -16.49
N LYS A 286 31.34 32.82 -15.24
CA LYS A 286 30.83 33.66 -14.13
C LYS A 286 31.44 35.04 -14.12
N ARG A 287 32.76 35.16 -14.38
CA ARG A 287 33.44 36.45 -14.42
C ARG A 287 32.93 37.32 -15.59
N LEU A 288 32.60 36.71 -16.72
CA LEU A 288 31.98 37.43 -17.84
C LEU A 288 30.59 37.97 -17.47
N VAL A 289 29.77 37.19 -16.81
CA VAL A 289 28.45 37.62 -16.29
C VAL A 289 28.59 38.79 -15.29
N GLU A 290 29.56 38.72 -14.37
CA GLU A 290 29.86 39.83 -13.44
C GLU A 290 30.28 41.13 -14.17
N ILE A 291 31.16 40.99 -15.14
CA ILE A 291 31.60 42.15 -15.96
C ILE A 291 30.41 42.78 -16.70
N ALA A 292 29.55 41.95 -17.32
CA ALA A 292 28.35 42.46 -18.00
C ALA A 292 27.36 43.13 -17.03
N GLY A 293 27.26 42.65 -15.78
CA GLY A 293 26.47 43.28 -14.73
C GLY A 293 27.01 44.66 -14.30
N GLY A 294 28.32 44.87 -14.34
CA GLY A 294 28.97 46.16 -14.06
C GLY A 294 28.93 47.19 -15.21
N ILE A 295 28.61 46.76 -16.43
CA ILE A 295 28.46 47.66 -17.60
C ILE A 295 27.02 48.18 -17.62
N GLY A 296 26.80 49.40 -17.20
CA GLY A 296 25.48 50.04 -17.26
C GLY A 296 24.93 50.49 -15.90
N GLY A 297 25.84 50.66 -14.90
CA GLY A 297 25.57 51.40 -13.67
C GLY A 297 25.94 52.86 -13.83
#